data_df63d3e7d0d8e1cc6e53834c46a564bd
#
_entry.id   df63d3e7d0d8e1cc6e53834c46a564bd
#
_cell.length_a   1.000
_cell.length_b   1.000
_cell.length_c   1.000
_cell.angle_alpha   90.00
_cell.angle_beta   90.00
_cell.angle_gamma   90.00
#
_symmetry.space_group_name_H-M   'P 1'
#
loop_
_entity.id
_entity.type
_entity.pdbx_description
1 polymer ?
#
loop_
_entity_poly.entity_id
_entity_poly.type
_entity_poly.pdbx_seq_one_letter_code
_entity_poly.pdbx_strand_id
1 'polypeptide(L)'
;MKFTLPLLALLGAVAAPALAADAIDYRNPANWLCRPGRADVCSGDASVSRVPTDAKVTLDLLPPAKAPKIDCFYVYPTVSTDPTPNSDMTADPAETNVAQAQAAPFRQACRVFAPLYRQVTLSALRDRLAGKPMQADPKLAYGDVAAAFADYLAHDNKGRGVILIGHSQGSGVLKALLQNAIEGKPAQRQIIAAYLAGHNLLVPDGKDVGGDLKSMPLCHDASQTGCIVTWVSFRDTMAVPPASLFGRPPLGSPPGMAVACTNPAALGGGRAPVRPLMVNRNGIVDNGAPAPKWAKGRNIYTPFVALPGLLTAECMARDNAHVLSIGIDADPADPRTDTINGDVVVGGQIIEAWGLHLIDMQVVMEDLVDLAKAQGAAWLRQHGK
;
A
#
# COMPACT_ATOMS: atom_id res chain seq x y z
N MET A 1 74.72 -11.08 -30.27
CA MET A 1 73.23 -11.11 -30.36
C MET A 1 72.69 -10.41 -29.11
N LYS A 2 72.15 -9.20 -29.27
CA LYS A 2 71.47 -8.46 -28.16
C LYS A 2 70.01 -8.65 -28.28
N PHE A 3 69.33 -9.28 -27.25
CA PHE A 3 67.95 -9.39 -27.16
C PHE A 3 67.38 -8.20 -26.39
N THR A 4 66.57 -7.40 -27.07
CA THR A 4 65.74 -6.33 -26.47
C THR A 4 64.35 -6.87 -26.12
N LEU A 5 63.99 -6.89 -24.84
CA LEU A 5 62.59 -7.17 -24.38
C LEU A 5 61.75 -5.89 -24.53
N PRO A 6 60.50 -6.00 -25.00
CA PRO A 6 59.56 -4.88 -24.96
C PRO A 6 58.91 -4.76 -23.59
N LEU A 7 58.89 -3.57 -23.05
CA LEU A 7 58.20 -3.17 -21.84
C LEU A 7 56.67 -3.06 -22.13
N LEU A 8 55.86 -3.98 -21.61
CA LEU A 8 54.43 -3.88 -21.67
C LEU A 8 53.95 -2.89 -20.59
N ALA A 9 53.45 -1.73 -21.02
CA ALA A 9 52.78 -0.78 -20.12
C ALA A 9 51.37 -1.30 -19.78
N LEU A 10 51.12 -1.71 -18.55
CA LEU A 10 49.77 -1.96 -18.01
C LEU A 10 49.08 -0.60 -17.83
N LEU A 11 48.13 -0.27 -18.70
CA LEU A 11 47.14 0.77 -18.43
C LEU A 11 46.18 0.27 -17.37
N GLY A 12 46.35 0.70 -16.13
CA GLY A 12 45.39 0.53 -15.07
C GLY A 12 44.13 1.38 -15.37
N ALA A 13 43.02 0.74 -15.70
CA ALA A 13 41.72 1.39 -15.75
C ALA A 13 41.32 1.79 -14.33
N VAL A 14 41.40 3.09 -14.02
CA VAL A 14 40.82 3.65 -12.78
C VAL A 14 39.31 3.59 -12.95
N ALA A 15 38.66 2.64 -12.28
CA ALA A 15 37.23 2.64 -12.17
C ALA A 15 36.80 3.91 -11.41
N ALA A 16 36.07 4.80 -12.09
CA ALA A 16 35.46 5.94 -11.44
C ALA A 16 34.52 5.43 -10.31
N PRO A 17 34.58 6.03 -9.11
CA PRO A 17 33.62 5.67 -8.06
C PRO A 17 32.23 5.94 -8.60
N ALA A 18 31.34 4.93 -8.54
CA ALA A 18 29.92 5.14 -8.75
C ALA A 18 29.48 6.22 -7.74
N LEU A 19 28.98 7.34 -8.25
CA LEU A 19 28.41 8.40 -7.42
C LEU A 19 27.35 7.74 -6.54
N ALA A 20 27.57 7.70 -5.23
CA ALA A 20 26.55 7.34 -4.28
C ALA A 20 25.38 8.31 -4.52
N ALA A 21 24.18 7.79 -4.78
CA ALA A 21 23.00 8.63 -4.93
C ALA A 21 22.89 9.55 -3.71
N ASP A 22 22.75 10.87 -3.94
CA ASP A 22 22.71 11.85 -2.86
C ASP A 22 21.64 11.46 -1.82
N ALA A 23 22.02 11.44 -0.54
CA ALA A 23 21.13 11.14 0.56
C ALA A 23 20.04 12.22 0.65
N ILE A 24 18.78 11.79 0.75
CA ILE A 24 17.64 12.70 0.87
C ILE A 24 17.55 13.23 2.31
N ASP A 25 17.46 14.56 2.45
CA ASP A 25 17.23 15.21 3.74
C ASP A 25 15.74 15.24 4.10
N TYR A 26 15.28 14.28 4.91
CA TYR A 26 13.89 14.21 5.37
C TYR A 26 13.54 15.22 6.47
N ARG A 27 14.48 16.02 6.95
CA ARG A 27 14.17 17.21 7.74
C ARG A 27 13.52 18.29 6.88
N ASN A 28 13.83 18.32 5.58
CA ASN A 28 13.16 19.19 4.62
C ASN A 28 11.69 18.78 4.45
N PRO A 29 10.71 19.63 4.83
CA PRO A 29 9.30 19.30 4.70
C PRO A 29 8.84 19.10 3.25
N ALA A 30 9.58 19.60 2.25
CA ALA A 30 9.27 19.36 0.83
C ALA A 30 9.38 17.90 0.43
N ASN A 31 10.16 17.09 1.15
CA ASN A 31 10.33 15.66 0.90
C ASN A 31 9.22 14.78 1.53
N TRP A 32 8.08 15.39 1.85
CA TRP A 32 6.92 14.71 2.41
C TRP A 32 5.65 15.10 1.66
N LEU A 33 4.85 14.13 1.27
CA LEU A 33 3.47 14.34 0.79
C LEU A 33 2.56 14.74 1.94
N CYS A 34 2.71 14.09 3.10
CA CYS A 34 1.98 14.38 4.32
C CYS A 34 2.94 14.44 5.50
N ARG A 35 2.88 15.53 6.28
CA ARG A 35 3.57 15.69 7.57
C ARG A 35 2.76 16.62 8.47
N PRO A 36 2.46 16.24 9.71
CA PRO A 36 1.62 17.05 10.61
C PRO A 36 2.16 18.45 10.83
N GLY A 37 1.24 19.40 11.03
CA GLY A 37 1.57 20.80 11.31
C GLY A 37 1.67 21.71 10.09
N ARG A 38 1.34 21.19 8.90
CA ARG A 38 1.28 21.98 7.65
C ARG A 38 0.02 21.66 6.85
N ALA A 39 -0.36 22.57 5.96
CA ALA A 39 -1.34 22.25 4.93
C ALA A 39 -0.67 21.40 3.85
N ASP A 40 -1.20 20.21 3.61
CA ASP A 40 -0.69 19.24 2.65
C ASP A 40 -1.83 18.36 2.10
N VAL A 41 -1.51 17.36 1.28
CA VAL A 41 -2.50 16.52 0.62
C VAL A 41 -3.38 15.75 1.62
N CYS A 42 -2.86 15.36 2.78
CA CYS A 42 -3.62 14.66 3.81
C CYS A 42 -4.56 15.56 4.61
N SER A 43 -4.38 16.87 4.55
CA SER A 43 -5.26 17.88 5.19
C SER A 43 -6.29 18.50 4.24
N GLY A 44 -6.24 18.11 2.94
CA GLY A 44 -7.13 18.60 1.90
C GLY A 44 -8.59 18.16 2.01
N ASP A 45 -9.35 18.39 0.94
CA ASP A 45 -10.76 17.97 0.84
C ASP A 45 -10.92 16.47 1.05
N ALA A 46 -11.76 16.10 1.98
CA ALA A 46 -12.13 14.71 2.29
C ALA A 46 -13.64 14.57 2.45
N SER A 47 -14.40 15.29 1.63
CA SER A 47 -15.83 15.10 1.51
C SER A 47 -16.15 13.75 0.86
N VAL A 48 -17.22 13.14 1.33
CA VAL A 48 -17.66 11.81 0.94
C VAL A 48 -19.12 11.85 0.54
N SER A 49 -19.45 11.32 -0.63
CA SER A 49 -20.83 10.97 -0.97
C SER A 49 -21.11 9.53 -0.52
N ARG A 50 -22.01 9.35 0.43
CA ARG A 50 -22.51 8.02 0.80
C ARG A 50 -23.71 7.67 -0.08
N VAL A 51 -23.60 6.53 -0.78
CA VAL A 51 -24.59 6.05 -1.73
C VAL A 51 -25.20 4.75 -1.20
N PRO A 52 -26.29 4.83 -0.41
CA PRO A 52 -27.01 3.65 0.09
C PRO A 52 -27.82 2.97 -1.03
N THR A 53 -28.44 1.83 -0.72
CA THR A 53 -29.22 1.00 -1.66
C THR A 53 -30.40 1.74 -2.31
N ASP A 54 -30.98 2.75 -1.65
CA ASP A 54 -32.05 3.60 -2.19
C ASP A 54 -31.54 4.80 -2.99
N ALA A 55 -30.21 4.92 -3.20
CA ALA A 55 -29.51 6.02 -3.85
C ALA A 55 -29.86 7.43 -3.33
N LYS A 56 -30.33 7.54 -2.09
CA LYS A 56 -30.46 8.85 -1.44
C LYS A 56 -29.08 9.30 -0.96
N VAL A 57 -28.32 9.86 -1.88
CA VAL A 57 -26.95 10.30 -1.61
C VAL A 57 -26.92 11.31 -0.47
N THR A 58 -26.12 11.06 0.53
CA THR A 58 -25.82 11.99 1.62
C THR A 58 -24.38 12.45 1.56
N LEU A 59 -24.12 13.68 1.98
CA LEU A 59 -22.77 14.23 2.10
C LEU A 59 -22.25 14.02 3.52
N ASP A 60 -21.01 13.61 3.62
CA ASP A 60 -20.27 13.40 4.86
C ASP A 60 -18.85 13.94 4.72
N LEU A 61 -18.12 13.98 5.82
CA LEU A 61 -16.73 14.40 5.87
C LEU A 61 -15.92 13.34 6.61
N LEU A 62 -14.65 13.21 6.27
CA LEU A 62 -13.67 12.47 7.06
C LEU A 62 -12.91 13.45 7.97
N PRO A 63 -13.42 13.76 9.17
CA PRO A 63 -12.81 14.77 10.03
C PRO A 63 -11.48 14.26 10.57
N PRO A 64 -10.48 15.12 10.76
CA PRO A 64 -9.27 14.73 11.46
C PRO A 64 -9.58 14.39 12.91
N ALA A 65 -8.88 13.40 13.46
CA ALA A 65 -8.95 13.09 14.87
C ALA A 65 -8.53 14.30 15.73
N LYS A 66 -9.28 14.55 16.79
CA LYS A 66 -8.90 15.59 17.77
C LYS A 66 -7.71 15.09 18.59
N ALA A 67 -6.56 15.78 18.49
CA ALA A 67 -5.33 15.45 19.22
C ALA A 67 -4.95 13.95 19.15
N PRO A 68 -4.74 13.38 17.96
CA PRO A 68 -4.46 11.96 17.80
C PRO A 68 -3.22 11.54 18.58
N LYS A 69 -3.29 10.41 19.28
CA LYS A 69 -2.23 9.90 20.18
C LYS A 69 -1.26 8.94 19.49
N ILE A 70 -1.59 8.45 18.31
CA ILE A 70 -0.78 7.53 17.52
C ILE A 70 -0.44 8.16 16.17
N ASP A 71 0.49 7.52 15.46
CA ASP A 71 0.96 7.94 14.15
C ASP A 71 0.66 6.87 13.10
N CYS A 72 0.53 7.27 11.84
CA CYS A 72 0.48 6.42 10.66
C CYS A 72 1.62 6.84 9.73
N PHE A 73 2.45 5.87 9.34
CA PHE A 73 3.53 6.06 8.38
C PHE A 73 3.17 5.32 7.10
N TYR A 74 2.89 6.06 6.03
CA TYR A 74 2.37 5.54 4.79
C TYR A 74 3.42 5.57 3.68
N VAL A 75 3.54 4.46 2.94
CA VAL A 75 4.40 4.31 1.76
C VAL A 75 3.53 3.90 0.56
N TYR A 76 3.49 4.77 -0.44
CA TYR A 76 2.60 4.65 -1.59
C TYR A 76 3.08 3.62 -2.64
N PRO A 77 2.18 3.18 -3.54
CA PRO A 77 2.50 2.22 -4.61
C PRO A 77 3.25 2.88 -5.77
N THR A 78 3.58 2.08 -6.79
CA THR A 78 4.09 2.56 -8.08
C THR A 78 3.05 3.43 -8.78
N VAL A 79 3.29 4.73 -8.82
CA VAL A 79 2.40 5.70 -9.48
C VAL A 79 3.13 6.73 -10.34
N SER A 80 4.43 6.95 -10.12
CA SER A 80 5.18 7.95 -10.86
C SER A 80 5.13 7.73 -12.36
N THR A 81 4.86 8.81 -13.08
CA THR A 81 4.86 8.88 -14.54
C THR A 81 6.18 9.40 -15.10
N ASP A 82 7.19 9.58 -14.25
CA ASP A 82 8.52 9.98 -14.68
C ASP A 82 9.06 9.06 -15.77
N PRO A 83 9.77 9.61 -16.77
CA PRO A 83 10.35 8.80 -17.84
C PRO A 83 11.56 8.00 -17.38
N THR A 84 12.14 8.34 -16.24
CA THR A 84 13.30 7.67 -15.63
C THR A 84 12.93 6.38 -14.96
N PRO A 85 13.84 5.41 -14.79
CA PRO A 85 13.54 4.15 -14.12
C PRO A 85 13.12 4.27 -12.65
N ASN A 86 13.77 5.17 -11.89
CA ASN A 86 13.32 5.62 -10.57
C ASN A 86 12.82 7.06 -10.70
N SER A 87 11.80 7.40 -9.92
CA SER A 87 11.25 8.76 -9.86
C SER A 87 12.28 9.74 -9.27
N ASP A 88 12.03 11.01 -9.50
CA ASP A 88 12.70 12.08 -8.76
C ASP A 88 12.03 12.32 -7.39
N MET A 89 12.35 13.44 -6.73
CA MET A 89 11.78 13.85 -5.44
C MET A 89 10.75 14.97 -5.57
N THR A 90 10.16 15.13 -6.77
CA THR A 90 9.09 16.10 -7.02
C THR A 90 7.74 15.43 -6.81
N ALA A 91 6.84 16.09 -6.08
CA ALA A 91 5.50 15.57 -5.87
C ALA A 91 4.61 15.93 -7.06
N ASP A 92 4.39 14.97 -7.95
CA ASP A 92 3.50 15.09 -9.09
C ASP A 92 2.02 14.79 -8.74
N PRO A 93 1.08 15.08 -9.65
CA PRO A 93 -0.34 14.74 -9.43
C PRO A 93 -0.58 13.27 -9.11
N ALA A 94 0.23 12.35 -9.63
CA ALA A 94 0.08 10.91 -9.36
C ALA A 94 0.36 10.57 -7.89
N GLU A 95 1.45 11.11 -7.32
CA GLU A 95 1.82 10.92 -5.91
C GLU A 95 0.82 11.61 -4.98
N THR A 96 0.41 12.84 -5.31
CA THR A 96 -0.58 13.57 -4.49
C THR A 96 -1.95 12.89 -4.52
N ASN A 97 -2.37 12.39 -5.68
CA ASN A 97 -3.64 11.67 -5.83
C ASN A 97 -3.67 10.37 -5.04
N VAL A 98 -2.59 9.58 -5.06
CA VAL A 98 -2.57 8.33 -4.30
C VAL A 98 -2.49 8.58 -2.79
N ALA A 99 -1.75 9.59 -2.35
CA ALA A 99 -1.71 9.97 -0.94
C ALA A 99 -3.09 10.45 -0.45
N GLN A 100 -3.81 11.25 -1.26
CA GLN A 100 -5.21 11.61 -0.96
C GLN A 100 -6.09 10.36 -0.83
N ALA A 101 -5.97 9.43 -1.78
CA ALA A 101 -6.83 8.25 -1.84
C ALA A 101 -6.58 7.25 -0.71
N GLN A 102 -5.33 7.06 -0.30
CA GLN A 102 -4.93 5.96 0.58
C GLN A 102 -4.40 6.41 1.95
N ALA A 103 -3.81 7.61 2.07
CA ALA A 103 -3.28 8.11 3.33
C ALA A 103 -4.24 9.07 4.06
N ALA A 104 -4.87 10.00 3.33
CA ALA A 104 -5.70 11.03 3.94
C ALA A 104 -6.87 10.48 4.79
N PRO A 105 -7.55 9.37 4.47
CA PRO A 105 -8.60 8.80 5.33
C PRO A 105 -8.13 8.47 6.74
N PHE A 106 -6.87 8.08 6.93
CA PHE A 106 -6.31 7.74 8.24
C PHE A 106 -6.16 8.93 9.19
N ARG A 107 -6.30 10.17 8.69
CA ARG A 107 -6.35 11.37 9.55
C ARG A 107 -7.41 11.30 10.64
N GLN A 108 -8.42 10.44 10.47
CA GLN A 108 -9.46 10.15 11.46
C GLN A 108 -8.95 9.35 12.66
N ALA A 109 -7.78 8.72 12.56
CA ALA A 109 -7.21 7.87 13.60
C ALA A 109 -5.87 8.38 14.15
N CYS A 110 -5.03 8.96 13.30
CA CYS A 110 -3.62 9.20 13.57
C CYS A 110 -3.09 10.50 12.95
N ARG A 111 -1.90 10.92 13.37
CA ARG A 111 -1.09 11.87 12.61
C ARG A 111 -0.50 11.12 11.40
N VAL A 112 -0.68 11.63 10.20
CA VAL A 112 -0.25 10.95 8.98
C VAL A 112 1.10 11.48 8.52
N PHE A 113 2.04 10.56 8.25
CA PHE A 113 3.34 10.81 7.66
C PHE A 113 3.46 10.02 6.36
N ALA A 114 3.77 10.67 5.25
CA ALA A 114 3.95 10.05 3.94
C ALA A 114 5.17 10.66 3.26
N PRO A 115 6.35 10.02 3.30
CA PRO A 115 7.52 10.54 2.63
C PRO A 115 7.39 10.43 1.11
N LEU A 116 7.98 11.36 0.36
CA LEU A 116 8.39 11.12 -1.00
C LEU A 116 9.58 10.16 -1.01
N TYR A 117 9.68 9.33 -2.02
CA TYR A 117 10.82 8.43 -2.20
C TYR A 117 11.00 8.11 -3.69
N ARG A 118 12.20 7.80 -4.11
CA ARG A 118 12.54 7.48 -5.51
C ARG A 118 12.03 6.08 -5.88
N GLN A 119 10.72 5.98 -6.05
CA GLN A 119 10.02 4.74 -6.40
C GLN A 119 10.46 4.21 -7.78
N VAL A 120 10.28 2.91 -8.00
CA VAL A 120 10.28 2.34 -9.36
C VAL A 120 9.09 2.94 -10.11
N THR A 121 9.30 3.48 -11.30
CA THR A 121 8.27 4.20 -12.06
C THR A 121 7.37 3.27 -12.86
N LEU A 122 6.22 3.80 -13.33
CA LEU A 122 5.34 3.07 -14.26
C LEU A 122 6.05 2.77 -15.59
N SER A 123 7.00 3.61 -16.01
CA SER A 123 7.84 3.35 -17.20
C SER A 123 8.67 2.09 -17.02
N ALA A 124 9.41 1.98 -15.92
CA ALA A 124 10.22 0.80 -15.61
C ALA A 124 9.37 -0.46 -15.39
N LEU A 125 8.19 -0.31 -14.78
CA LEU A 125 7.25 -1.42 -14.60
C LEU A 125 6.73 -1.95 -15.94
N ARG A 126 6.35 -1.07 -16.88
CA ARG A 126 5.92 -1.46 -18.24
C ARG A 126 7.03 -2.20 -18.99
N ASP A 127 8.27 -1.71 -18.89
CA ASP A 127 9.41 -2.38 -19.53
C ASP A 127 9.60 -3.79 -18.97
N ARG A 128 9.51 -3.96 -17.67
CA ARG A 128 9.56 -5.29 -17.03
C ARG A 128 8.44 -6.21 -17.49
N LEU A 129 7.20 -5.70 -17.58
CA LEU A 129 6.05 -6.48 -18.06
C LEU A 129 6.19 -6.85 -19.55
N ALA A 130 6.90 -6.03 -20.32
CA ALA A 130 7.28 -6.32 -21.72
C ALA A 130 8.49 -7.26 -21.85
N GLY A 131 8.99 -7.82 -20.72
CA GLY A 131 10.13 -8.76 -20.72
C GLY A 131 11.51 -8.09 -20.85
N LYS A 132 11.60 -6.76 -20.79
CA LYS A 132 12.86 -6.04 -20.82
C LYS A 132 13.55 -6.09 -19.44
N PRO A 133 14.89 -6.00 -19.38
CA PRO A 133 15.60 -5.88 -18.11
C PRO A 133 15.13 -4.64 -17.33
N MET A 134 14.84 -4.82 -16.05
CA MET A 134 14.49 -3.69 -15.18
C MET A 134 15.74 -2.81 -14.93
N GLN A 135 15.64 -1.55 -15.33
CA GLN A 135 16.71 -0.56 -15.14
C GLN A 135 16.62 0.18 -13.78
N ALA A 136 15.45 0.08 -13.12
CA ALA A 136 15.26 0.72 -11.83
C ALA A 136 16.06 0.03 -10.72
N ASP A 137 16.56 0.82 -9.77
CA ASP A 137 17.18 0.32 -8.55
C ASP A 137 16.17 0.28 -7.38
N PRO A 138 15.66 -0.89 -7.00
CA PRO A 138 14.74 -1.01 -5.86
C PRO A 138 15.41 -0.72 -4.51
N LYS A 139 16.77 -0.78 -4.43
CA LYS A 139 17.50 -0.43 -3.20
C LYS A 139 17.43 1.07 -2.93
N LEU A 140 17.31 1.88 -3.97
CA LEU A 140 17.13 3.31 -3.85
C LEU A 140 15.82 3.64 -3.14
N ALA A 141 14.71 3.05 -3.60
CA ALA A 141 13.41 3.19 -2.97
C ALA A 141 13.41 2.75 -1.49
N TYR A 142 14.04 1.62 -1.20
CA TYR A 142 14.20 1.14 0.18
C TYR A 142 15.04 2.09 1.03
N GLY A 143 16.18 2.55 0.51
CA GLY A 143 17.10 3.46 1.22
C GLY A 143 16.43 4.78 1.59
N ASP A 144 15.65 5.35 0.69
CA ASP A 144 14.91 6.58 0.93
C ASP A 144 13.86 6.40 2.04
N VAL A 145 13.04 5.35 1.97
CA VAL A 145 12.01 5.08 3.00
C VAL A 145 12.65 4.74 4.34
N ALA A 146 13.77 4.01 4.36
CA ALA A 146 14.50 3.73 5.60
C ALA A 146 15.08 5.00 6.23
N ALA A 147 15.61 5.91 5.43
CA ALA A 147 16.09 7.22 5.89
C ALA A 147 14.94 8.09 6.40
N ALA A 148 13.81 8.14 5.68
CA ALA A 148 12.61 8.86 6.11
C ALA A 148 12.07 8.33 7.45
N PHE A 149 12.02 6.99 7.61
CA PHE A 149 11.55 6.38 8.85
C PHE A 149 12.50 6.65 10.03
N ALA A 150 13.82 6.62 9.78
CA ALA A 150 14.81 6.96 10.79
C ALA A 150 14.69 8.44 11.22
N ASP A 151 14.54 9.37 10.27
CA ASP A 151 14.32 10.79 10.56
C ASP A 151 13.02 11.01 11.36
N TYR A 152 11.92 10.36 10.93
CA TYR A 152 10.63 10.39 11.63
C TYR A 152 10.76 9.90 13.08
N LEU A 153 11.43 8.77 13.32
CA LEU A 153 11.65 8.27 14.68
C LEU A 153 12.47 9.24 15.54
N ALA A 154 13.48 9.85 14.96
CA ALA A 154 14.39 10.75 15.67
C ALA A 154 13.73 12.10 16.02
N HIS A 155 12.89 12.65 15.15
CA HIS A 155 12.45 14.03 15.25
C HIS A 155 10.94 14.20 15.52
N ASP A 156 10.08 13.31 14.99
CA ASP A 156 8.63 13.50 15.00
C ASP A 156 7.87 12.53 15.91
N ASN A 157 8.30 11.28 16.02
CA ASN A 157 7.57 10.22 16.69
C ASN A 157 7.44 10.42 18.19
N LYS A 158 8.52 10.80 18.88
CA LYS A 158 8.56 11.06 20.34
C LYS A 158 7.97 9.89 21.17
N GLY A 159 8.25 8.67 20.79
CA GLY A 159 7.81 7.46 21.51
C GLY A 159 6.32 7.13 21.36
N ARG A 160 5.65 7.65 20.33
CA ARG A 160 4.26 7.32 19.99
C ARG A 160 4.21 5.95 19.29
N GLY A 161 3.09 5.25 19.45
CA GLY A 161 2.82 4.07 18.62
C GLY A 161 2.59 4.47 17.16
N VAL A 162 3.05 3.63 16.24
CA VAL A 162 2.92 3.87 14.79
C VAL A 162 2.32 2.67 14.07
N ILE A 163 1.39 2.95 13.17
CA ILE A 163 0.89 1.97 12.20
C ILE A 163 1.63 2.21 10.88
N LEU A 164 2.28 1.18 10.37
CA LEU A 164 2.90 1.21 9.04
C LEU A 164 1.83 0.84 8.02
N ILE A 165 1.70 1.62 6.95
CA ILE A 165 0.67 1.41 5.93
C ILE A 165 1.34 1.43 4.57
N GLY A 166 1.16 0.38 3.79
CA GLY A 166 1.70 0.28 2.45
C GLY A 166 0.72 -0.31 1.45
N HIS A 167 0.95 0.01 0.18
CA HIS A 167 0.27 -0.62 -0.93
C HIS A 167 1.28 -0.99 -2.02
N SER A 168 1.16 -2.19 -2.60
CA SER A 168 1.97 -2.63 -3.74
C SER A 168 3.47 -2.51 -3.48
N GLN A 169 4.21 -1.69 -4.27
CA GLN A 169 5.63 -1.41 -4.04
C GLN A 169 5.88 -0.89 -2.62
N GLY A 170 5.02 0.00 -2.12
CA GLY A 170 5.12 0.52 -0.74
C GLY A 170 5.03 -0.57 0.31
N SER A 171 4.17 -1.58 0.13
CA SER A 171 4.10 -2.75 1.00
C SER A 171 5.39 -3.57 0.95
N GLY A 172 5.95 -3.77 -0.24
CA GLY A 172 7.23 -4.46 -0.41
C GLY A 172 8.39 -3.75 0.27
N VAL A 173 8.45 -2.42 0.16
CA VAL A 173 9.45 -1.58 0.84
C VAL A 173 9.27 -1.63 2.36
N LEU A 174 8.03 -1.57 2.86
CA LEU A 174 7.74 -1.69 4.30
C LEU A 174 8.05 -3.10 4.83
N LYS A 175 7.79 -4.17 4.04
CA LYS A 175 8.22 -5.52 4.38
C LYS A 175 9.74 -5.57 4.59
N ALA A 176 10.50 -5.01 3.66
CA ALA A 176 11.96 -4.92 3.79
C ALA A 176 12.39 -4.06 5.00
N LEU A 177 11.67 -2.97 5.29
CA LEU A 177 11.90 -2.13 6.47
C LEU A 177 11.67 -2.91 7.78
N LEU A 178 10.56 -3.67 7.85
CA LEU A 178 10.26 -4.55 8.97
C LEU A 178 11.39 -5.56 9.19
N GLN A 179 11.82 -6.26 8.15
CA GLN A 179 12.88 -7.27 8.20
C GLN A 179 14.24 -6.71 8.62
N ASN A 180 14.63 -5.56 8.08
CA ASN A 180 16.00 -5.08 8.20
C ASN A 180 16.19 -4.01 9.29
N ALA A 181 15.17 -3.22 9.61
CA ALA A 181 15.29 -2.06 10.49
C ALA A 181 14.40 -2.10 11.74
N ILE A 182 13.39 -2.98 11.81
CA ILE A 182 12.40 -2.96 12.89
C ILE A 182 12.41 -4.27 13.70
N GLU A 183 12.24 -5.42 13.04
CA GLU A 183 12.09 -6.70 13.73
C GLU A 183 13.33 -7.04 14.58
N GLY A 184 13.12 -7.40 15.84
CA GLY A 184 14.19 -7.64 16.81
C GLY A 184 14.94 -6.38 17.29
N LYS A 185 14.51 -5.18 16.91
CA LYS A 185 15.15 -3.91 17.27
C LYS A 185 14.23 -3.05 18.16
N PRO A 186 14.77 -2.02 18.85
CA PRO A 186 13.97 -1.18 19.76
C PRO A 186 12.73 -0.56 19.13
N ALA A 187 12.79 -0.20 17.83
CA ALA A 187 11.69 0.37 17.09
C ALA A 187 10.45 -0.56 17.02
N GLN A 188 10.62 -1.88 17.11
CA GLN A 188 9.51 -2.84 17.07
C GLN A 188 8.48 -2.58 18.17
N ARG A 189 8.89 -2.10 19.34
CA ARG A 189 7.99 -1.80 20.47
C ARG A 189 7.01 -0.64 20.16
N GLN A 190 7.32 0.17 19.16
CA GLN A 190 6.47 1.29 18.73
C GLN A 190 5.51 0.89 17.62
N ILE A 191 5.71 -0.29 17.00
CA ILE A 191 4.83 -0.75 15.93
C ILE A 191 3.52 -1.25 16.53
N ILE A 192 2.44 -0.53 16.26
CA ILE A 192 1.08 -0.94 16.60
C ILE A 192 0.65 -2.09 15.68
N ALA A 193 0.79 -1.90 14.39
CA ALA A 193 0.52 -2.88 13.34
C ALA A 193 1.19 -2.47 12.03
N ALA A 194 1.26 -3.39 11.06
CA ALA A 194 1.59 -3.03 9.68
C ALA A 194 0.47 -3.53 8.75
N TYR A 195 -0.08 -2.63 7.94
CA TYR A 195 -1.08 -2.91 6.91
C TYR A 195 -0.39 -2.96 5.56
N LEU A 196 -0.25 -4.14 4.99
CA LEU A 196 0.52 -4.42 3.77
C LEU A 196 -0.41 -4.92 2.67
N ALA A 197 -1.09 -3.98 2.00
CA ALA A 197 -2.00 -4.28 0.91
C ALA A 197 -1.28 -4.55 -0.41
N GLY A 198 -1.81 -5.44 -1.23
CA GLY A 198 -1.35 -5.63 -2.61
C GLY A 198 0.08 -6.15 -2.74
N HIS A 199 0.57 -6.94 -1.76
CA HIS A 199 1.90 -7.53 -1.79
C HIS A 199 1.91 -8.90 -1.10
N ASN A 200 2.66 -9.85 -1.66
CA ASN A 200 2.79 -11.16 -1.06
C ASN A 200 3.66 -11.10 0.22
N LEU A 201 3.07 -11.47 1.34
CA LEU A 201 3.78 -11.77 2.57
C LEU A 201 3.76 -13.29 2.76
N LEU A 202 4.92 -13.93 2.87
CA LEU A 202 5.02 -15.38 3.01
C LEU A 202 5.03 -15.77 4.49
N VAL A 203 4.24 -16.79 4.79
CA VAL A 203 4.24 -17.51 6.06
C VAL A 203 4.37 -19.02 5.79
N PRO A 204 4.88 -19.85 6.71
CA PRO A 204 4.71 -21.29 6.57
C PRO A 204 3.23 -21.64 6.54
N ASP A 205 2.86 -22.59 5.70
CA ASP A 205 1.46 -22.99 5.53
C ASP A 205 0.81 -23.35 6.87
N GLY A 206 -0.38 -22.80 7.12
CA GLY A 206 -1.10 -22.94 8.38
C GLY A 206 -0.46 -22.24 9.59
N LYS A 207 0.49 -21.31 9.37
CA LYS A 207 1.13 -20.52 10.45
C LYS A 207 0.92 -19.01 10.20
N ASP A 208 1.08 -18.24 11.26
CA ASP A 208 0.93 -16.79 11.26
C ASP A 208 2.25 -16.03 11.21
N VAL A 209 3.35 -16.72 11.44
CA VAL A 209 4.68 -16.14 11.59
C VAL A 209 5.76 -17.18 11.24
N GLY A 210 6.98 -16.72 10.98
CA GLY A 210 8.13 -17.61 10.71
C GLY A 210 8.51 -17.68 9.25
N GLY A 211 7.81 -16.96 8.38
CA GLY A 211 8.13 -16.80 6.96
C GLY A 211 9.00 -15.57 6.69
N ASP A 212 8.46 -14.60 5.96
CA ASP A 212 9.13 -13.31 5.70
C ASP A 212 9.46 -12.57 7.00
N LEU A 213 8.54 -12.62 7.99
CA LEU A 213 8.76 -12.06 9.33
C LEU A 213 8.90 -13.19 10.36
N LYS A 214 9.75 -12.96 11.35
CA LYS A 214 10.14 -13.99 12.33
C LYS A 214 9.43 -13.88 13.66
N SER A 215 8.95 -12.68 14.02
CA SER A 215 8.38 -12.39 15.34
C SER A 215 7.09 -11.58 15.31
N MET A 216 6.70 -11.03 14.15
CA MET A 216 5.46 -10.28 14.00
C MET A 216 4.40 -11.17 13.34
N PRO A 217 3.40 -11.67 14.11
CA PRO A 217 2.37 -12.58 13.59
C PRO A 217 1.31 -11.83 12.77
N LEU A 218 0.45 -12.57 12.07
CA LEU A 218 -0.78 -12.02 11.50
C LEU A 218 -1.73 -11.56 12.61
N CYS A 219 -2.55 -10.55 12.31
CA CYS A 219 -3.58 -10.08 13.24
C CYS A 219 -4.83 -10.97 13.13
N HIS A 220 -5.40 -11.35 14.28
CA HIS A 220 -6.64 -12.13 14.40
C HIS A 220 -7.75 -11.40 15.15
N ASP A 221 -7.45 -10.26 15.75
CA ASP A 221 -8.40 -9.46 16.53
C ASP A 221 -8.10 -7.97 16.39
N ALA A 222 -9.16 -7.15 16.43
CA ALA A 222 -9.05 -5.71 16.28
C ALA A 222 -8.34 -5.00 17.46
N SER A 223 -8.15 -5.68 18.59
CA SER A 223 -7.39 -5.17 19.73
C SER A 223 -5.95 -5.68 19.79
N GLN A 224 -5.58 -6.60 18.90
CA GLN A 224 -4.22 -7.15 18.82
C GLN A 224 -3.26 -6.10 18.29
N THR A 225 -2.07 -6.00 18.90
CA THR A 225 -0.99 -5.09 18.49
C THR A 225 0.31 -5.84 18.20
N GLY A 226 1.25 -5.22 17.50
CA GLY A 226 2.49 -5.87 17.09
C GLY A 226 2.29 -6.94 16.01
N CYS A 227 1.25 -6.81 15.18
CA CYS A 227 0.85 -7.81 14.20
C CYS A 227 0.69 -7.22 12.79
N ILE A 228 0.48 -8.07 11.80
CA ILE A 228 0.41 -7.73 10.39
C ILE A 228 -1.01 -7.97 9.86
N VAL A 229 -1.53 -7.01 9.12
CA VAL A 229 -2.74 -7.14 8.29
C VAL A 229 -2.27 -7.09 6.84
N THR A 230 -2.54 -8.13 6.06
CA THR A 230 -2.04 -8.23 4.68
C THR A 230 -3.03 -8.97 3.79
N TRP A 231 -3.17 -8.52 2.56
CA TRP A 231 -4.06 -9.12 1.57
C TRP A 231 -3.70 -8.67 0.16
N VAL A 232 -4.20 -9.45 -0.81
CA VAL A 232 -4.28 -9.10 -2.22
C VAL A 232 -5.70 -9.42 -2.68
N SER A 233 -6.36 -8.52 -3.41
CA SER A 233 -7.79 -8.65 -3.71
C SER A 233 -8.05 -9.22 -5.10
N PHE A 234 -9.00 -10.15 -5.17
CA PHE A 234 -9.52 -10.72 -6.42
C PHE A 234 -11.04 -10.74 -6.39
N ARG A 235 -11.68 -10.71 -7.57
CA ARG A 235 -13.13 -10.90 -7.68
C ARG A 235 -13.49 -12.34 -7.29
N ASP A 236 -14.59 -12.54 -6.57
CA ASP A 236 -15.09 -13.88 -6.22
C ASP A 236 -15.64 -14.64 -7.42
N THR A 237 -15.97 -13.93 -8.50
CA THR A 237 -16.45 -14.49 -9.78
C THR A 237 -15.34 -15.06 -10.67
N MET A 238 -14.06 -14.89 -10.29
CA MET A 238 -12.90 -15.29 -11.08
C MET A 238 -12.02 -16.26 -10.31
N ALA A 239 -11.51 -17.29 -10.98
CA ALA A 239 -10.41 -18.09 -10.46
C ALA A 239 -9.10 -17.27 -10.49
N VAL A 240 -8.27 -17.40 -9.47
CA VAL A 240 -6.93 -16.78 -9.48
C VAL A 240 -6.06 -17.48 -10.54
N PRO A 241 -5.60 -16.76 -11.59
CA PRO A 241 -4.83 -17.39 -12.66
C PRO A 241 -3.57 -18.10 -12.12
N PRO A 242 -3.15 -19.23 -12.74
CA PRO A 242 -1.93 -19.94 -12.34
C PRO A 242 -0.67 -19.06 -12.39
N ALA A 243 -0.61 -18.11 -13.33
CA ALA A 243 0.48 -17.16 -13.51
C ALA A 243 0.28 -15.85 -12.72
N SER A 244 -0.61 -15.82 -11.72
CA SER A 244 -0.83 -14.62 -10.91
C SER A 244 0.45 -14.21 -10.18
N LEU A 245 0.73 -12.89 -10.21
CA LEU A 245 1.84 -12.30 -9.47
C LEU A 245 1.52 -12.18 -7.97
N PHE A 246 0.23 -12.16 -7.63
CA PHE A 246 -0.28 -11.94 -6.28
C PHE A 246 -1.08 -13.15 -5.80
N GLY A 247 -1.07 -13.38 -4.49
CA GLY A 247 -1.79 -14.46 -3.83
C GLY A 247 -1.11 -15.83 -3.93
N ARG A 248 -0.04 -15.97 -4.71
CA ARG A 248 0.74 -17.20 -4.84
C ARG A 248 2.18 -17.00 -4.39
N PRO A 249 2.81 -17.99 -3.75
CA PRO A 249 4.24 -17.90 -3.47
C PRO A 249 5.02 -17.72 -4.80
N PRO A 250 5.96 -16.75 -4.85
CA PRO A 250 6.82 -16.56 -6.01
C PRO A 250 7.60 -17.84 -6.37
N LEU A 251 7.95 -18.00 -7.66
CA LEU A 251 8.82 -19.08 -8.10
C LEU A 251 10.13 -19.07 -7.31
N GLY A 252 10.55 -20.24 -6.83
CA GLY A 252 11.75 -20.38 -5.99
C GLY A 252 11.50 -20.16 -4.50
N SER A 253 10.27 -19.88 -4.06
CA SER A 253 9.94 -19.88 -2.65
C SER A 253 10.21 -21.25 -2.01
N PRO A 254 10.63 -21.33 -0.75
CA PRO A 254 10.79 -22.60 -0.04
C PRO A 254 9.48 -23.42 -0.06
N PRO A 255 9.56 -24.76 -0.14
CA PRO A 255 8.37 -25.61 -0.02
C PRO A 255 7.63 -25.36 1.30
N GLY A 256 6.30 -25.50 1.28
CA GLY A 256 5.46 -25.32 2.47
C GLY A 256 5.26 -23.86 2.88
N MET A 257 5.53 -22.90 1.99
CA MET A 257 5.18 -21.51 2.20
C MET A 257 3.86 -21.17 1.51
N ALA A 258 3.06 -20.35 2.15
CA ALA A 258 1.82 -19.77 1.63
C ALA A 258 1.87 -18.24 1.66
N VAL A 259 1.07 -17.58 0.82
CA VAL A 259 0.83 -16.15 0.94
C VAL A 259 -0.17 -15.92 2.06
N ALA A 260 0.14 -15.01 2.98
CA ALA A 260 -0.76 -14.64 4.05
C ALA A 260 -1.95 -13.82 3.53
N CYS A 261 -3.12 -14.07 4.09
CA CYS A 261 -4.32 -13.25 3.88
C CYS A 261 -5.00 -12.98 5.21
N THR A 262 -5.32 -11.73 5.48
CA THR A 262 -6.18 -11.31 6.60
C THR A 262 -7.29 -10.41 6.05
N ASN A 263 -8.54 -10.66 6.44
CA ASN A 263 -9.66 -9.81 6.07
C ASN A 263 -9.78 -8.64 7.07
N PRO A 264 -9.54 -7.37 6.68
CA PRO A 264 -9.60 -6.24 7.62
C PRO A 264 -10.96 -6.07 8.31
N ALA A 265 -12.05 -6.50 7.67
CA ALA A 265 -13.40 -6.46 8.25
C ALA A 265 -13.71 -7.66 9.16
N ALA A 266 -12.91 -8.74 9.08
CA ALA A 266 -13.11 -9.98 9.85
C ALA A 266 -11.78 -10.68 10.12
N LEU A 267 -10.92 -10.10 10.97
CA LEU A 267 -9.59 -10.65 11.28
C LEU A 267 -9.63 -12.07 11.83
N GLY A 268 -10.71 -12.44 12.53
CA GLY A 268 -10.96 -13.81 13.00
C GLY A 268 -11.36 -14.80 11.89
N GLY A 269 -11.43 -14.35 10.64
CA GLY A 269 -11.79 -15.15 9.47
C GLY A 269 -13.26 -15.06 9.07
N GLY A 270 -13.57 -15.68 7.92
CA GLY A 270 -14.91 -15.72 7.33
C GLY A 270 -15.25 -14.54 6.45
N ARG A 271 -16.43 -14.65 5.81
CA ARG A 271 -17.00 -13.61 4.95
C ARG A 271 -17.64 -12.52 5.79
N ALA A 272 -17.37 -11.27 5.45
CA ALA A 272 -18.00 -10.12 6.10
C ALA A 272 -18.34 -9.04 5.06
N PRO A 273 -19.39 -8.22 5.30
CA PRO A 273 -19.57 -6.96 4.60
C PRO A 273 -18.34 -6.07 4.84
N VAL A 274 -17.85 -5.44 3.78
CA VAL A 274 -16.78 -4.46 3.87
C VAL A 274 -17.30 -3.05 3.59
N ARG A 275 -16.56 -2.05 4.04
CA ARG A 275 -16.94 -0.65 3.91
C ARG A 275 -15.97 0.07 2.95
N PRO A 276 -16.28 0.00 1.63
CA PRO A 276 -15.44 0.62 0.63
C PRO A 276 -15.51 2.14 0.71
N LEU A 277 -14.37 2.76 0.53
CA LEU A 277 -14.24 4.18 0.28
C LEU A 277 -13.51 4.35 -1.05
N MET A 278 -14.29 4.46 -2.11
CA MET A 278 -13.77 4.57 -3.47
C MET A 278 -13.37 6.01 -3.78
N VAL A 279 -12.44 6.19 -4.70
CA VAL A 279 -12.13 7.52 -5.25
C VAL A 279 -13.05 7.83 -6.42
N ASN A 280 -13.56 9.07 -6.47
CA ASN A 280 -14.47 9.51 -7.54
C ASN A 280 -13.69 9.94 -8.79
N ARG A 281 -12.84 9.05 -9.26
CA ARG A 281 -12.05 9.15 -10.49
C ARG A 281 -11.77 7.73 -11.01
N ASN A 282 -11.32 7.61 -12.23
CA ASN A 282 -11.01 6.31 -12.79
C ASN A 282 -9.61 5.84 -12.33
N GLY A 283 -9.59 5.16 -11.19
CA GLY A 283 -8.38 4.58 -10.62
C GLY A 283 -7.55 5.56 -9.78
N ILE A 284 -6.46 5.04 -9.21
CA ILE A 284 -5.49 5.79 -8.40
C ILE A 284 -4.60 6.62 -9.32
N VAL A 285 -4.21 6.05 -10.46
CA VAL A 285 -3.50 6.74 -11.53
C VAL A 285 -4.53 7.27 -12.52
N ASP A 286 -4.55 8.59 -12.70
CA ASP A 286 -5.45 9.21 -13.68
C ASP A 286 -5.01 8.77 -15.10
N ASN A 287 -5.91 8.10 -15.80
CA ASN A 287 -5.72 7.64 -17.17
C ASN A 287 -6.59 8.43 -18.17
N GLY A 288 -7.18 9.55 -17.73
CA GLY A 288 -8.06 10.41 -18.53
C GLY A 288 -9.46 9.84 -18.81
N ALA A 289 -9.79 8.66 -18.26
CA ALA A 289 -11.13 8.11 -18.42
C ALA A 289 -12.12 8.80 -17.45
N PRO A 290 -13.42 8.86 -17.79
CA PRO A 290 -14.41 9.49 -16.94
C PRO A 290 -14.55 8.76 -15.60
N ALA A 291 -14.88 9.51 -14.55
CA ALA A 291 -15.19 8.95 -13.25
C ALA A 291 -16.32 7.90 -13.34
N PRO A 292 -16.29 6.85 -12.50
CA PRO A 292 -17.34 5.84 -12.47
C PRO A 292 -18.72 6.46 -12.19
N LYS A 293 -19.76 5.90 -12.78
CA LYS A 293 -21.16 6.25 -12.45
C LYS A 293 -21.60 5.40 -11.28
N TRP A 294 -21.49 5.93 -10.08
CA TRP A 294 -21.77 5.22 -8.82
C TRP A 294 -23.24 4.90 -8.59
N ALA A 295 -24.15 5.69 -9.17
CA ALA A 295 -25.58 5.43 -9.12
C ALA A 295 -26.29 6.00 -10.36
N LYS A 296 -27.32 5.31 -10.84
CA LYS A 296 -28.11 5.69 -12.01
C LYS A 296 -28.75 7.07 -11.79
N GLY A 297 -28.54 7.97 -12.75
CA GLY A 297 -29.14 9.31 -12.71
C GLY A 297 -28.59 10.25 -11.64
N ARG A 298 -27.45 9.92 -11.02
CA ARG A 298 -26.79 10.75 -10.00
C ARG A 298 -25.40 11.17 -10.45
N ASN A 299 -25.08 12.46 -10.29
CA ASN A 299 -23.75 12.99 -10.43
C ASN A 299 -23.14 13.16 -9.04
N ILE A 300 -21.93 12.68 -8.86
CA ILE A 300 -21.17 12.76 -7.61
C ILE A 300 -19.94 13.61 -7.86
N TYR A 301 -19.70 14.58 -6.98
CA TYR A 301 -18.62 15.57 -7.12
C TYR A 301 -17.60 15.54 -5.98
N THR A 302 -17.87 14.76 -4.91
CA THR A 302 -16.93 14.59 -3.81
C THR A 302 -15.74 13.75 -4.24
N PRO A 303 -14.53 13.95 -3.68
CA PRO A 303 -13.37 13.12 -4.00
C PRO A 303 -13.54 11.65 -3.60
N PHE A 304 -14.39 11.38 -2.59
CA PHE A 304 -14.64 10.02 -2.11
C PHE A 304 -16.10 9.62 -2.25
N VAL A 305 -16.30 8.32 -2.45
CA VAL A 305 -17.63 7.68 -2.51
C VAL A 305 -17.65 6.44 -1.63
N ALA A 306 -18.52 6.43 -0.64
CA ALA A 306 -18.78 5.27 0.19
C ALA A 306 -20.02 4.52 -0.32
N LEU A 307 -19.91 3.21 -0.41
CA LEU A 307 -20.95 2.31 -0.96
C LEU A 307 -21.32 1.26 0.08
N PRO A 308 -22.02 1.65 1.16
CA PRO A 308 -22.33 0.74 2.26
C PRO A 308 -23.17 -0.46 1.78
N GLY A 309 -22.73 -1.68 2.16
CA GLY A 309 -23.43 -2.93 1.82
C GLY A 309 -23.31 -3.34 0.35
N LEU A 310 -22.45 -2.73 -0.45
CA LEU A 310 -22.22 -3.16 -1.84
C LEU A 310 -21.23 -4.32 -1.93
N LEU A 311 -20.26 -4.39 -1.04
CA LEU A 311 -19.17 -5.36 -1.14
C LEU A 311 -19.11 -6.28 0.08
N THR A 312 -18.71 -7.52 -0.17
CA THR A 312 -18.30 -8.49 0.85
C THR A 312 -16.89 -8.96 0.58
N ALA A 313 -16.18 -9.41 1.62
CA ALA A 313 -14.84 -9.95 1.48
C ALA A 313 -14.62 -11.18 2.35
N GLU A 314 -13.81 -12.11 1.86
CA GLU A 314 -13.38 -13.31 2.57
C GLU A 314 -11.97 -13.71 2.15
N CYS A 315 -11.10 -14.08 3.11
CA CYS A 315 -9.82 -14.71 2.77
C CYS A 315 -10.08 -16.14 2.30
N MET A 316 -9.76 -16.42 1.05
CA MET A 316 -9.92 -17.75 0.44
C MET A 316 -8.58 -18.37 0.08
N ALA A 317 -8.45 -19.67 0.39
CA ALA A 317 -7.36 -20.51 -0.05
C ALA A 317 -7.88 -21.49 -1.11
N ARG A 318 -7.39 -21.39 -2.35
CA ARG A 318 -7.74 -22.28 -3.46
C ARG A 318 -6.57 -22.43 -4.41
N ASP A 319 -6.28 -23.68 -4.82
CA ASP A 319 -5.26 -23.98 -5.84
C ASP A 319 -3.90 -23.31 -5.56
N ASN A 320 -3.45 -23.34 -4.30
CA ASN A 320 -2.22 -22.70 -3.82
C ASN A 320 -2.22 -21.16 -3.98
N ALA A 321 -3.40 -20.54 -4.10
CA ALA A 321 -3.56 -19.09 -4.02
C ALA A 321 -4.32 -18.73 -2.75
N HIS A 322 -3.83 -17.71 -2.03
CA HIS A 322 -4.48 -17.15 -0.85
C HIS A 322 -4.76 -15.67 -1.13
N VAL A 323 -6.02 -15.29 -1.21
CA VAL A 323 -6.47 -13.97 -1.64
C VAL A 323 -7.65 -13.48 -0.83
N LEU A 324 -7.83 -12.18 -0.75
CA LEU A 324 -9.06 -11.55 -0.31
C LEU A 324 -10.04 -11.56 -1.49
N SER A 325 -11.01 -12.45 -1.42
CA SER A 325 -12.06 -12.63 -2.43
C SER A 325 -13.14 -11.58 -2.21
N ILE A 326 -13.36 -10.70 -3.21
CA ILE A 326 -14.31 -9.59 -3.15
C ILE A 326 -15.57 -9.96 -3.93
N GLY A 327 -16.69 -10.05 -3.21
CA GLY A 327 -18.03 -10.22 -3.78
C GLY A 327 -18.73 -8.87 -3.92
N ILE A 328 -19.49 -8.72 -5.00
CA ILE A 328 -20.38 -7.57 -5.22
C ILE A 328 -21.81 -8.04 -4.94
N ASP A 329 -22.49 -7.38 -4.02
CA ASP A 329 -23.91 -7.57 -3.75
C ASP A 329 -24.71 -6.77 -4.79
N ALA A 330 -24.71 -7.30 -6.03
CA ALA A 330 -25.38 -6.70 -7.17
C ALA A 330 -26.88 -7.05 -7.13
N ASP A 331 -27.71 -6.03 -6.93
CA ASP A 331 -29.17 -6.14 -7.00
C ASP A 331 -29.67 -5.28 -8.17
N PRO A 332 -30.28 -5.85 -9.23
CA PRO A 332 -30.82 -5.08 -10.35
C PRO A 332 -31.87 -4.03 -9.95
N ALA A 333 -32.51 -4.19 -8.78
CA ALA A 333 -33.44 -3.20 -8.23
C ALA A 333 -32.72 -2.04 -7.52
N ASP A 334 -31.48 -2.22 -7.15
CA ASP A 334 -30.62 -1.21 -6.55
C ASP A 334 -30.11 -0.26 -7.66
N PRO A 335 -30.31 1.05 -7.54
CA PRO A 335 -29.84 2.00 -8.54
C PRO A 335 -28.31 2.25 -8.54
N ARG A 336 -27.58 1.65 -7.60
CA ARG A 336 -26.11 1.73 -7.56
C ARG A 336 -25.46 0.96 -8.70
N THR A 337 -24.16 1.16 -8.88
CA THR A 337 -23.40 0.36 -9.84
C THR A 337 -23.29 -1.09 -9.38
N ASP A 338 -23.45 -2.03 -10.32
CA ASP A 338 -23.19 -3.46 -10.10
C ASP A 338 -21.73 -3.85 -10.41
N THR A 339 -20.88 -2.86 -10.65
CA THR A 339 -19.48 -3.08 -11.01
C THR A 339 -18.56 -2.15 -10.24
N ILE A 340 -17.36 -2.63 -9.95
CA ILE A 340 -16.26 -1.84 -9.42
C ILE A 340 -15.08 -1.89 -10.38
N ASN A 341 -14.43 -0.76 -10.58
CA ASN A 341 -13.18 -0.68 -11.34
C ASN A 341 -12.02 -0.90 -10.39
N GLY A 342 -11.01 -1.64 -10.81
CA GLY A 342 -9.82 -1.92 -9.97
C GLY A 342 -8.85 -2.83 -10.67
N ASP A 343 -9.20 -3.25 -11.87
CA ASP A 343 -8.37 -4.09 -12.71
C ASP A 343 -7.22 -3.28 -13.32
N VAL A 344 -6.07 -3.92 -13.46
CA VAL A 344 -4.96 -3.38 -14.25
C VAL A 344 -5.25 -3.62 -15.73
N VAL A 345 -5.25 -2.56 -16.52
CA VAL A 345 -5.52 -2.60 -17.97
C VAL A 345 -4.26 -2.19 -18.73
N VAL A 346 -3.79 -3.03 -19.65
CA VAL A 346 -2.67 -2.75 -20.54
C VAL A 346 -3.11 -2.96 -21.98
N GLY A 347 -2.95 -1.96 -22.83
CA GLY A 347 -3.37 -2.03 -24.23
C GLY A 347 -4.87 -2.35 -24.43
N GLY A 348 -5.73 -1.93 -23.49
CA GLY A 348 -7.17 -2.23 -23.52
C GLY A 348 -7.57 -3.63 -23.03
N GLN A 349 -6.59 -4.45 -22.57
CA GLN A 349 -6.82 -5.79 -22.02
C GLN A 349 -6.69 -5.78 -20.51
N ILE A 350 -7.62 -6.44 -19.82
CA ILE A 350 -7.52 -6.68 -18.36
C ILE A 350 -6.41 -7.70 -18.11
N ILE A 351 -5.52 -7.37 -17.20
CA ILE A 351 -4.47 -8.28 -16.73
C ILE A 351 -4.99 -9.03 -15.51
N GLU A 352 -5.74 -10.10 -15.75
CA GLU A 352 -6.39 -10.91 -14.72
C GLU A 352 -5.45 -11.36 -13.60
N ALA A 353 -4.17 -11.61 -13.93
CA ALA A 353 -3.13 -12.01 -12.99
C ALA A 353 -2.84 -10.97 -11.87
N TRP A 354 -3.40 -9.77 -11.98
CA TRP A 354 -3.25 -8.70 -10.98
C TRP A 354 -4.47 -8.56 -10.08
N GLY A 355 -5.60 -9.21 -10.40
CA GLY A 355 -6.85 -9.07 -9.66
C GLY A 355 -7.34 -7.62 -9.58
N LEU A 356 -7.83 -7.23 -8.41
CA LEU A 356 -8.32 -5.88 -8.12
C LEU A 356 -7.21 -4.97 -7.53
N HIS A 357 -5.97 -5.19 -7.93
CA HIS A 357 -4.79 -4.58 -7.32
C HIS A 357 -4.85 -3.06 -7.17
N LEU A 358 -5.48 -2.34 -8.12
CA LEU A 358 -5.55 -0.89 -8.06
C LEU A 358 -6.44 -0.37 -6.92
N ILE A 359 -7.30 -1.21 -6.37
CA ILE A 359 -8.25 -0.82 -5.31
C ILE A 359 -8.13 -1.68 -4.04
N ASP A 360 -7.04 -2.44 -3.87
CA ASP A 360 -6.82 -3.27 -2.69
C ASP A 360 -7.15 -2.53 -1.39
N MET A 361 -6.73 -1.28 -1.24
CA MET A 361 -7.02 -0.48 -0.04
C MET A 361 -8.45 0.07 -0.03
N GLN A 362 -8.96 0.54 -1.18
CA GLN A 362 -10.25 1.22 -1.27
C GLN A 362 -11.42 0.32 -0.91
N VAL A 363 -11.34 -0.97 -1.23
CA VAL A 363 -12.44 -1.94 -0.94
C VAL A 363 -12.69 -2.15 0.55
N VAL A 364 -11.71 -1.86 1.40
CA VAL A 364 -11.77 -2.04 2.88
C VAL A 364 -11.35 -0.79 3.66
N MET A 365 -11.35 0.39 3.03
CA MET A 365 -10.70 1.58 3.59
C MET A 365 -11.31 2.05 4.91
N GLU A 366 -12.64 2.08 5.05
CA GLU A 366 -13.25 2.49 6.32
C GLU A 366 -13.03 1.43 7.41
N ASP A 367 -12.91 0.15 7.05
CA ASP A 367 -12.56 -0.93 7.99
C ASP A 367 -11.14 -0.75 8.51
N LEU A 368 -10.18 -0.40 7.63
CA LEU A 368 -8.80 -0.11 8.02
C LEU A 368 -8.69 1.09 8.95
N VAL A 369 -9.47 2.15 8.70
CA VAL A 369 -9.49 3.34 9.58
C VAL A 369 -10.01 3.00 10.96
N ASP A 370 -11.08 2.20 11.06
CA ASP A 370 -11.63 1.80 12.35
C ASP A 370 -10.73 0.79 13.07
N LEU A 371 -10.09 -0.11 12.31
CA LEU A 371 -9.07 -0.99 12.86
C LEU A 371 -7.89 -0.19 13.43
N ALA A 372 -7.44 0.84 12.73
CA ALA A 372 -6.38 1.73 13.21
C ALA A 372 -6.76 2.43 14.53
N LYS A 373 -8.02 2.86 14.67
CA LYS A 373 -8.54 3.43 15.94
C LYS A 373 -8.53 2.38 17.06
N ALA A 374 -9.02 1.16 16.77
CA ALA A 374 -9.12 0.08 17.76
C ALA A 374 -7.74 -0.39 18.25
N GLN A 375 -6.83 -0.69 17.32
CA GLN A 375 -5.46 -1.10 17.64
C GLN A 375 -4.68 0.02 18.32
N GLY A 376 -4.86 1.27 17.87
CA GLY A 376 -4.28 2.44 18.52
C GLY A 376 -4.72 2.58 19.97
N ALA A 377 -6.02 2.43 20.26
CA ALA A 377 -6.55 2.45 21.62
C ALA A 377 -6.01 1.28 22.47
N ALA A 378 -5.89 0.08 21.89
CA ALA A 378 -5.32 -1.07 22.57
C ALA A 378 -3.85 -0.83 22.93
N TRP A 379 -3.04 -0.33 22.00
CA TRP A 379 -1.62 -0.02 22.22
C TRP A 379 -1.44 1.03 23.32
N LEU A 380 -2.25 2.09 23.33
CA LEU A 380 -2.20 3.13 24.35
C LEU A 380 -2.48 2.56 25.75
N ARG A 381 -3.50 1.69 25.89
CA ARG A 381 -3.78 1.00 27.16
C ARG A 381 -2.61 0.14 27.64
N GLN A 382 -1.96 -0.61 26.73
CA GLN A 382 -0.82 -1.49 27.03
C GLN A 382 0.43 -0.69 27.47
N HIS A 383 0.57 0.56 27.05
CA HIS A 383 1.71 1.41 27.34
C HIS A 383 1.44 2.51 28.37
N GLY A 384 0.27 2.49 29.01
CA GLY A 384 -0.09 3.45 30.06
C GLY A 384 -0.16 4.90 29.57
N LYS A 385 -0.62 5.11 28.31
CA LYS A 385 -0.64 6.43 27.65
C LYS A 385 -2.06 6.90 27.34
#